data_fdcb81e63afcfeada7533744395b0acb
#
_entry.id   fdcb81e63afcfeada7533744395b0acb
#
_cell.length_a   1.000
_cell.length_b   1.000
_cell.length_c   1.000
_cell.angle_alpha   90.00
_cell.angle_beta   90.00
_cell.angle_gamma   90.00
#
_symmetry.space_group_name_H-M   'P 1'
#
loop_
_entity.id
_entity.type
_entity.pdbx_description
1 polymer ?
#
loop_
_entity_poly.entity_id
_entity_poly.type
_entity_poly.pdbx_seq_one_letter_code
_entity_poly.pdbx_strand_id
1 'polypeptide(L)'
;MDYLEEFPVLFIDDELHSDTAEGRASREIVKELKDEDFPVIEALTARDGLHAFLSHPHVSCIIIDWDLTPEPADGMLTAADLTAIIRERNPKVPIFLNTEKLAISAIPLGVISRIDGYIWKLEDTHAFIAGHIKRAAKNYLSDVLPPFFRGLMDYVEDYRYSWHTPGHMGGVAFLKNAAGRIFYNFFGENTLRADLSVSVPELGSLLEHSGVVGEAERKAAEVFGADRTYFVTGGTSAANRIVWLATVTPGDLVLVDRNCHASVMHAIIMTGAIPVYLMPARNDYGIIGPIRSGEIRPEIIAEKIRRCPLVEDPASHPVRLAAITNSTYDGICYSTERIEENLREMVEYIHFDEAWSGYARFHPLYAGRFGMRRSTDPADPTVFATQSTHKVLAAFSQGSMLHVRQGRGAVDHARFNEAFMMLISTSPQYTIIASLDVATKMMAGHSGKFLVEEALEEAIVFRKKMVAVAEEIRASPLSPENYWWFTVWQPDCIMDQETEKGDQVLQEDAGCWLLNPDEVWHGFDGIEEGYAMLDPVKVTILTPGIGADGG
;
A
#
# COMPACT_ATOMS: atom_id res chain seq x y z
N MET A 1 -3.64 -26.72 5.71
CA MET A 1 -4.51 -26.29 4.58
C MET A 1 -3.85 -26.65 3.27
N ASP A 2 -4.51 -27.38 2.40
CA ASP A 2 -3.96 -27.65 1.07
C ASP A 2 -4.43 -26.55 0.10
N TYR A 3 -3.78 -25.39 0.20
CA TYR A 3 -4.01 -24.24 -0.69
C TYR A 3 -3.18 -24.32 -1.97
N LEU A 4 -2.44 -25.41 -2.18
CA LEU A 4 -1.59 -25.59 -3.36
C LEU A 4 -2.40 -25.66 -4.65
N GLU A 5 -3.65 -26.15 -4.57
CA GLU A 5 -4.59 -26.19 -5.70
C GLU A 5 -4.93 -24.79 -6.27
N GLU A 6 -4.66 -23.70 -5.52
CA GLU A 6 -4.92 -22.34 -5.94
C GLU A 6 -3.67 -21.65 -6.54
N PHE A 7 -2.49 -22.29 -6.46
CA PHE A 7 -1.21 -21.70 -6.85
C PHE A 7 -0.58 -22.48 -8.01
N PRO A 8 -0.89 -22.12 -9.26
CA PRO A 8 -0.44 -22.86 -10.42
C PRO A 8 1.07 -22.80 -10.63
N VAL A 9 1.57 -23.84 -11.31
CA VAL A 9 2.88 -23.84 -11.96
C VAL A 9 2.70 -23.34 -13.39
N LEU A 10 3.47 -22.37 -13.82
CA LEU A 10 3.49 -21.88 -15.19
C LEU A 10 4.55 -22.67 -15.98
N PHE A 11 4.12 -23.40 -17.01
CA PHE A 11 4.96 -24.23 -17.85
C PHE A 11 5.01 -23.64 -19.27
N ILE A 12 6.17 -23.15 -19.70
CA ILE A 12 6.37 -22.44 -20.97
C ILE A 12 7.31 -23.29 -21.83
N ASP A 13 6.75 -23.93 -22.87
CA ASP A 13 7.48 -24.86 -23.74
C ASP A 13 6.74 -24.98 -25.08
N ASP A 14 7.36 -24.56 -26.20
CA ASP A 14 6.77 -24.57 -27.54
C ASP A 14 6.66 -25.99 -28.12
N GLU A 15 7.40 -26.95 -27.59
CA GLU A 15 7.30 -28.36 -27.99
C GLU A 15 6.25 -29.15 -27.19
N LEU A 16 5.60 -28.56 -26.20
CA LEU A 16 4.67 -29.27 -25.29
C LEU A 16 3.63 -30.13 -26.02
N HIS A 17 3.15 -29.68 -27.17
CA HIS A 17 2.17 -30.41 -27.99
C HIS A 17 2.77 -31.12 -29.20
N SER A 18 4.12 -31.13 -29.33
CA SER A 18 4.79 -31.86 -30.41
C SER A 18 4.89 -33.35 -30.18
N ASP A 19 5.12 -34.13 -31.25
CA ASP A 19 5.36 -35.59 -31.18
C ASP A 19 6.85 -35.94 -30.98
N THR A 20 7.68 -34.96 -30.64
CA THR A 20 9.10 -35.15 -30.31
C THR A 20 9.30 -35.91 -29.01
N ALA A 21 10.50 -36.40 -28.73
CA ALA A 21 10.83 -37.01 -27.44
C ALA A 21 10.72 -35.99 -26.30
N GLU A 22 11.10 -34.74 -26.56
CA GLU A 22 11.05 -33.64 -25.63
C GLU A 22 9.63 -33.23 -25.29
N GLY A 23 8.75 -33.06 -26.30
CA GLY A 23 7.34 -32.76 -26.07
C GLY A 23 6.60 -33.86 -25.30
N ARG A 24 6.95 -35.15 -25.55
CA ARG A 24 6.41 -36.24 -24.72
C ARG A 24 6.86 -36.17 -23.28
N ALA A 25 8.15 -35.90 -23.04
CA ALA A 25 8.70 -35.74 -21.69
C ALA A 25 8.04 -34.56 -20.94
N SER A 26 7.89 -33.41 -21.59
CA SER A 26 7.22 -32.25 -21.02
C SER A 26 5.76 -32.52 -20.65
N ARG A 27 5.01 -33.23 -21.50
CA ARG A 27 3.63 -33.67 -21.19
C ARG A 27 3.55 -34.61 -19.98
N GLU A 28 4.49 -35.56 -19.85
CA GLU A 28 4.50 -36.45 -18.68
C GLU A 28 4.86 -35.69 -17.40
N ILE A 29 5.74 -34.68 -17.44
CA ILE A 29 6.01 -33.82 -16.30
C ILE A 29 4.76 -33.03 -15.89
N VAL A 30 4.05 -32.43 -16.85
CA VAL A 30 2.80 -31.70 -16.61
C VAL A 30 1.73 -32.65 -16.02
N LYS A 31 1.64 -33.87 -16.50
CA LYS A 31 0.73 -34.85 -15.98
C LYS A 31 1.05 -35.25 -14.54
N GLU A 32 2.32 -35.53 -14.22
CA GLU A 32 2.76 -35.82 -12.84
C GLU A 32 2.45 -34.68 -11.88
N LEU A 33 2.62 -33.42 -12.32
CA LEU A 33 2.25 -32.25 -11.51
C LEU A 33 0.75 -32.20 -11.24
N LYS A 34 -0.09 -32.47 -12.27
CA LYS A 34 -1.55 -32.50 -12.13
C LYS A 34 -2.03 -33.68 -11.29
N ASP A 35 -1.38 -34.83 -11.39
CA ASP A 35 -1.67 -36.02 -10.58
C ASP A 35 -1.29 -35.80 -9.08
N GLU A 36 -0.46 -34.82 -8.80
CA GLU A 36 -0.10 -34.39 -7.44
C GLU A 36 -0.86 -33.11 -6.96
N ASP A 37 -2.01 -32.81 -7.58
CA ASP A 37 -2.91 -31.70 -7.25
C ASP A 37 -2.31 -30.29 -7.47
N PHE A 38 -1.31 -30.15 -8.35
CA PHE A 38 -0.82 -28.85 -8.79
C PHE A 38 -1.50 -28.42 -10.09
N PRO A 39 -2.25 -27.30 -10.12
CA PRO A 39 -2.71 -26.73 -11.37
C PRO A 39 -1.51 -26.28 -12.23
N VAL A 40 -1.58 -26.53 -13.53
CA VAL A 40 -0.54 -26.12 -14.47
C VAL A 40 -1.15 -25.21 -15.53
N ILE A 41 -0.58 -24.04 -15.69
CA ILE A 41 -0.84 -23.11 -16.80
C ILE A 41 0.17 -23.43 -17.88
N GLU A 42 -0.30 -23.83 -19.04
CA GLU A 42 0.53 -24.16 -20.20
C GLU A 42 0.62 -22.96 -21.14
N ALA A 43 1.83 -22.63 -21.58
CA ALA A 43 2.08 -21.58 -22.57
C ALA A 43 3.04 -22.13 -23.64
N LEU A 44 2.75 -21.85 -24.91
CA LEU A 44 3.52 -22.37 -26.04
C LEU A 44 4.50 -21.35 -26.62
N THR A 45 4.41 -20.11 -26.20
CA THR A 45 5.30 -19.02 -26.66
C THR A 45 5.79 -18.20 -25.46
N ALA A 46 6.88 -17.47 -25.64
CA ALA A 46 7.37 -16.55 -24.60
C ALA A 46 6.34 -15.45 -24.29
N ARG A 47 5.57 -15.01 -25.28
CA ARG A 47 4.51 -13.99 -25.12
C ARG A 47 3.34 -14.54 -24.32
N ASP A 48 2.85 -15.75 -24.66
CA ASP A 48 1.77 -16.38 -23.88
C ASP A 48 2.21 -16.61 -22.43
N GLY A 49 3.48 -17.02 -22.24
CA GLY A 49 4.09 -17.17 -20.91
C GLY A 49 4.13 -15.86 -20.13
N LEU A 50 4.52 -14.76 -20.77
CA LEU A 50 4.49 -13.42 -20.15
C LEU A 50 3.06 -13.01 -19.82
N HIS A 51 2.13 -13.15 -20.76
CA HIS A 51 0.73 -12.82 -20.54
C HIS A 51 0.12 -13.65 -19.39
N ALA A 52 0.40 -14.95 -19.36
CA ALA A 52 -0.05 -15.82 -18.28
C ALA A 52 0.53 -15.41 -16.93
N PHE A 53 1.82 -15.07 -16.85
CA PHE A 53 2.46 -14.57 -15.63
C PHE A 53 1.84 -13.25 -15.13
N LEU A 54 1.55 -12.32 -16.04
CA LEU A 54 0.93 -11.04 -15.70
C LEU A 54 -0.53 -11.20 -15.24
N SER A 55 -1.27 -12.14 -15.85
CA SER A 55 -2.68 -12.40 -15.53
C SER A 55 -2.87 -13.27 -14.28
N HIS A 56 -1.84 -13.99 -13.84
CA HIS A 56 -1.89 -14.91 -12.69
C HIS A 56 -0.79 -14.57 -11.68
N PRO A 57 -0.94 -13.50 -10.89
CA PRO A 57 0.09 -13.05 -9.95
C PRO A 57 0.40 -14.04 -8.82
N HIS A 58 -0.38 -15.13 -8.72
CA HIS A 58 -0.26 -16.19 -7.71
C HIS A 58 0.46 -17.46 -8.23
N VAL A 59 1.17 -17.38 -9.36
CA VAL A 59 2.03 -18.47 -9.85
C VAL A 59 3.06 -18.84 -8.78
N SER A 60 3.18 -20.15 -8.50
CA SER A 60 4.05 -20.68 -7.44
C SER A 60 5.43 -21.14 -7.91
N CYS A 61 5.57 -21.47 -9.19
CA CYS A 61 6.81 -21.88 -9.82
C CYS A 61 6.71 -21.67 -11.34
N ILE A 62 7.82 -21.39 -12.01
CA ILE A 62 7.85 -21.15 -13.46
C ILE A 62 8.90 -22.08 -14.07
N ILE A 63 8.50 -22.80 -15.10
CA ILE A 63 9.37 -23.62 -15.95
C ILE A 63 9.42 -22.97 -17.32
N ILE A 64 10.61 -22.71 -17.84
CA ILE A 64 10.82 -22.07 -19.13
C ILE A 64 11.73 -22.97 -19.97
N ASP A 65 11.28 -23.38 -21.16
CA ASP A 65 12.18 -24.00 -22.12
C ASP A 65 13.24 -22.98 -22.58
N TRP A 66 14.49 -23.40 -22.52
CA TRP A 66 15.60 -22.52 -22.94
C TRP A 66 15.59 -22.28 -24.46
N ASP A 67 15.19 -23.29 -25.23
CA ASP A 67 15.24 -23.29 -26.67
C ASP A 67 13.92 -22.79 -27.32
N LEU A 68 13.11 -22.01 -26.59
CA LEU A 68 11.88 -21.38 -27.10
C LEU A 68 12.15 -20.69 -28.45
N THR A 69 11.35 -21.07 -29.44
CA THR A 69 11.44 -20.49 -30.78
C THR A 69 10.87 -19.06 -30.79
N PRO A 70 11.68 -18.02 -31.07
CA PRO A 70 11.18 -16.65 -31.13
C PRO A 70 10.19 -16.47 -32.29
N GLU A 71 9.00 -15.98 -32.03
CA GLU A 71 8.04 -15.64 -33.06
C GLU A 71 8.29 -14.24 -33.63
N PRO A 72 8.28 -14.06 -34.99
CA PRO A 72 8.52 -12.75 -35.62
C PRO A 72 7.49 -11.67 -35.23
N ALA A 73 6.27 -12.08 -34.88
CA ALA A 73 5.18 -11.19 -34.46
C ALA A 73 5.39 -10.62 -33.05
N ASP A 74 6.27 -11.21 -32.24
CA ASP A 74 6.41 -10.94 -30.81
C ASP A 74 7.62 -10.02 -30.46
N GLY A 75 8.22 -9.39 -31.46
CA GLY A 75 9.42 -8.58 -31.23
C GLY A 75 10.65 -9.38 -30.77
N MET A 76 10.67 -10.70 -31.06
CA MET A 76 11.75 -11.64 -30.70
C MET A 76 11.97 -11.80 -29.18
N LEU A 77 10.91 -11.86 -28.39
CA LEU A 77 11.01 -12.15 -26.93
C LEU A 77 11.65 -13.54 -26.73
N THR A 78 12.73 -13.62 -25.96
CA THR A 78 13.47 -14.84 -25.67
C THR A 78 13.23 -15.35 -24.25
N ALA A 79 13.63 -16.60 -23.96
CA ALA A 79 13.65 -17.13 -22.61
C ALA A 79 14.50 -16.23 -21.66
N ALA A 80 15.59 -15.65 -22.15
CA ALA A 80 16.43 -14.74 -21.37
C ALA A 80 15.72 -13.44 -21.02
N ASP A 81 14.96 -12.85 -21.95
CA ASP A 81 14.17 -11.63 -21.72
C ASP A 81 13.05 -11.92 -20.73
N LEU A 82 12.36 -13.05 -20.90
CA LEU A 82 11.29 -13.48 -20.02
C LEU A 82 11.77 -13.64 -18.57
N THR A 83 12.94 -14.30 -18.36
CA THR A 83 13.51 -14.42 -17.01
C THR A 83 13.83 -13.05 -16.40
N ALA A 84 14.25 -12.07 -17.19
CA ALA A 84 14.55 -10.71 -16.73
C ALA A 84 13.28 -10.00 -16.26
N ILE A 85 12.22 -10.01 -17.09
CA ILE A 85 10.94 -9.38 -16.78
C ILE A 85 10.28 -10.01 -15.54
N ILE A 86 10.30 -11.34 -15.45
CA ILE A 86 9.76 -12.05 -14.30
C ILE A 86 10.50 -11.65 -13.02
N ARG A 87 11.83 -11.62 -13.05
CA ARG A 87 12.64 -11.26 -11.86
C ARG A 87 12.48 -9.81 -11.43
N GLU A 88 12.26 -8.92 -12.35
CA GLU A 88 11.96 -7.52 -12.04
C GLU A 88 10.65 -7.41 -11.25
N ARG A 89 9.61 -8.14 -11.67
CA ARG A 89 8.29 -8.10 -11.03
C ARG A 89 8.18 -8.99 -9.79
N ASN A 90 8.78 -10.19 -9.84
CA ASN A 90 8.82 -11.12 -8.72
C ASN A 90 10.23 -11.72 -8.55
N PRO A 91 11.04 -11.13 -7.66
CA PRO A 91 12.43 -11.57 -7.48
C PRO A 91 12.57 -12.94 -6.82
N LYS A 92 11.48 -13.52 -6.28
CA LYS A 92 11.54 -14.73 -5.43
C LYS A 92 10.82 -15.96 -6.00
N VAL A 93 9.93 -15.81 -7.00
CA VAL A 93 9.25 -16.98 -7.59
C VAL A 93 10.30 -17.94 -8.16
N PRO A 94 10.25 -19.24 -7.87
CA PRO A 94 11.22 -20.19 -8.42
C PRO A 94 11.11 -20.25 -9.95
N ILE A 95 12.25 -20.11 -10.64
CA ILE A 95 12.38 -20.26 -12.10
C ILE A 95 13.32 -21.40 -12.40
N PHE A 96 12.87 -22.40 -13.15
CA PHE A 96 13.68 -23.49 -13.68
C PHE A 96 13.77 -23.42 -15.18
N LEU A 97 14.98 -23.56 -15.72
CA LEU A 97 15.16 -23.75 -17.16
C LEU A 97 15.05 -25.24 -17.51
N ASN A 98 14.14 -25.52 -18.44
CA ASN A 98 14.00 -26.83 -19.07
C ASN A 98 14.96 -26.88 -20.26
N THR A 99 15.98 -27.74 -20.22
CA THR A 99 17.04 -27.74 -21.20
C THR A 99 17.82 -29.06 -21.21
N GLU A 100 18.69 -29.25 -22.20
CA GLU A 100 19.65 -30.34 -22.23
C GLU A 100 20.97 -29.99 -21.51
N LYS A 101 21.65 -30.95 -20.88
CA LYS A 101 22.94 -30.71 -20.19
C LYS A 101 24.02 -30.11 -21.08
N LEU A 102 24.02 -30.44 -22.36
CA LEU A 102 25.00 -29.92 -23.31
C LEU A 102 24.78 -28.45 -23.64
N ALA A 103 23.57 -27.95 -23.50
CA ALA A 103 23.21 -26.56 -23.80
C ALA A 103 23.63 -25.57 -22.70
N ILE A 104 23.93 -26.02 -21.46
CA ILE A 104 24.28 -25.14 -20.33
C ILE A 104 25.43 -24.20 -20.66
N SER A 105 26.44 -24.68 -21.40
CA SER A 105 27.60 -23.85 -21.74
C SER A 105 27.27 -22.65 -22.63
N ALA A 106 26.11 -22.67 -23.30
CA ALA A 106 25.63 -21.60 -24.14
C ALA A 106 24.75 -20.57 -23.37
N ILE A 107 24.34 -20.88 -22.13
CA ILE A 107 23.48 -20.00 -21.33
C ILE A 107 24.30 -18.85 -20.75
N PRO A 108 23.94 -17.58 -21.02
CA PRO A 108 24.65 -16.42 -20.46
C PRO A 108 24.65 -16.39 -18.94
N LEU A 109 25.75 -15.96 -18.32
CA LEU A 109 25.86 -15.82 -16.85
C LEU A 109 24.77 -14.94 -16.25
N GLY A 110 24.32 -13.91 -16.99
CA GLY A 110 23.22 -13.05 -16.56
C GLY A 110 21.88 -13.79 -16.43
N VAL A 111 21.65 -14.85 -17.21
CA VAL A 111 20.44 -15.71 -17.07
C VAL A 111 20.63 -16.67 -15.89
N ILE A 112 21.81 -17.29 -15.77
CA ILE A 112 22.13 -18.21 -14.69
C ILE A 112 21.89 -17.55 -13.32
N SER A 113 22.22 -16.28 -13.17
CA SER A 113 21.99 -15.54 -11.92
C SER A 113 20.52 -15.25 -11.60
N ARG A 114 19.61 -15.48 -12.54
CA ARG A 114 18.17 -15.20 -12.41
C ARG A 114 17.32 -16.46 -12.20
N ILE A 115 17.90 -17.64 -12.34
CA ILE A 115 17.17 -18.90 -12.21
C ILE A 115 17.55 -19.64 -10.92
N ASP A 116 16.69 -20.52 -10.47
CA ASP A 116 16.90 -21.34 -9.27
C ASP A 116 17.45 -22.74 -9.60
N GLY A 117 17.40 -23.14 -10.86
CA GLY A 117 17.94 -24.43 -11.30
C GLY A 117 17.57 -24.83 -12.71
N TYR A 118 17.87 -26.09 -13.02
CA TYR A 118 17.65 -26.70 -14.31
C TYR A 118 16.76 -27.94 -14.16
N ILE A 119 15.99 -28.23 -15.21
CA ILE A 119 15.25 -29.46 -15.40
C ILE A 119 15.84 -30.20 -16.60
N TRP A 120 16.19 -31.46 -16.41
CA TRP A 120 16.75 -32.31 -17.45
C TRP A 120 15.66 -33.22 -18.00
N LYS A 121 14.84 -32.69 -18.95
CA LYS A 121 13.60 -33.34 -19.41
C LYS A 121 13.78 -34.75 -19.96
N LEU A 122 14.94 -35.11 -20.49
CA LEU A 122 15.24 -36.41 -21.07
C LEU A 122 16.10 -37.32 -20.18
N GLU A 123 16.66 -36.82 -19.08
CA GLU A 123 17.60 -37.58 -18.25
C GLU A 123 17.03 -37.91 -16.86
N ASP A 124 16.25 -37.05 -16.26
CA ASP A 124 15.63 -37.28 -14.97
C ASP A 124 14.25 -37.92 -15.13
N THR A 125 13.78 -38.66 -14.12
CA THR A 125 12.43 -39.20 -14.13
C THR A 125 11.41 -38.08 -13.90
N HIS A 126 10.25 -38.16 -14.59
CA HIS A 126 9.21 -37.13 -14.51
C HIS A 126 8.71 -36.94 -13.07
N ALA A 127 8.57 -38.04 -12.30
CA ALA A 127 8.21 -37.96 -10.87
C ALA A 127 9.27 -37.24 -10.01
N PHE A 128 10.58 -37.40 -10.30
CA PHE A 128 11.62 -36.67 -9.62
C PHE A 128 11.55 -35.16 -9.90
N ILE A 129 11.33 -34.82 -11.18
CA ILE A 129 11.17 -33.43 -11.62
C ILE A 129 9.95 -32.79 -10.95
N ALA A 130 8.78 -33.46 -11.01
CA ALA A 130 7.55 -32.97 -10.38
C ALA A 130 7.74 -32.77 -8.86
N GLY A 131 8.39 -33.73 -8.17
CA GLY A 131 8.71 -33.60 -6.75
C GLY A 131 9.67 -32.46 -6.42
N HIS A 132 10.60 -32.12 -7.33
CA HIS A 132 11.51 -30.98 -7.18
C HIS A 132 10.76 -29.63 -7.32
N ILE A 133 9.94 -29.51 -8.36
CA ILE A 133 9.09 -28.35 -8.60
C ILE A 133 8.14 -28.11 -7.42
N LYS A 134 7.44 -29.15 -6.97
CA LYS A 134 6.55 -29.13 -5.81
C LYS A 134 7.25 -28.60 -4.55
N ARG A 135 8.46 -29.07 -4.29
CA ARG A 135 9.25 -28.61 -3.13
C ARG A 135 9.61 -27.14 -3.24
N ALA A 136 10.04 -26.71 -4.42
CA ALA A 136 10.37 -25.30 -4.67
C ALA A 136 9.14 -24.41 -4.51
N ALA A 137 8.01 -24.79 -5.08
CA ALA A 137 6.74 -24.07 -4.93
C ALA A 137 6.30 -23.96 -3.46
N LYS A 138 6.34 -25.09 -2.71
CA LYS A 138 6.02 -25.09 -1.28
C LYS A 138 6.93 -24.19 -0.46
N ASN A 139 8.22 -24.23 -0.70
CA ASN A 139 9.18 -23.36 -0.01
C ASN A 139 8.89 -21.87 -0.32
N TYR A 140 8.67 -21.55 -1.59
CA TYR A 140 8.31 -20.20 -2.00
C TYR A 140 7.03 -19.71 -1.31
N LEU A 141 5.97 -20.49 -1.34
CA LEU A 141 4.71 -20.13 -0.69
C LEU A 141 4.86 -19.97 0.83
N SER A 142 5.68 -20.81 1.47
CA SER A 142 6.02 -20.62 2.88
C SER A 142 6.76 -19.30 3.12
N ASP A 143 7.70 -18.90 2.25
CA ASP A 143 8.46 -17.65 2.37
C ASP A 143 7.64 -16.39 2.03
N VAL A 144 6.55 -16.56 1.30
CA VAL A 144 5.61 -15.47 1.01
C VAL A 144 4.79 -15.08 2.23
N LEU A 145 4.53 -16.00 3.16
CA LEU A 145 3.74 -15.71 4.36
C LEU A 145 4.48 -14.76 5.30
N PRO A 146 3.87 -13.63 5.70
CA PRO A 146 4.44 -12.74 6.68
C PRO A 146 4.36 -13.33 8.11
N PRO A 147 5.18 -12.84 9.07
CA PRO A 147 5.44 -13.53 10.33
C PRO A 147 4.21 -13.76 11.20
N PHE A 148 3.37 -12.73 11.38
CA PHE A 148 2.19 -12.86 12.23
C PHE A 148 1.12 -13.74 11.59
N PHE A 149 0.84 -13.53 10.30
CA PHE A 149 -0.17 -14.32 9.59
C PHE A 149 0.23 -15.80 9.50
N ARG A 150 1.53 -16.11 9.30
CA ARG A 150 2.05 -17.49 9.37
C ARG A 150 1.77 -18.11 10.73
N GLY A 151 2.17 -17.44 11.82
CA GLY A 151 1.93 -17.95 13.16
C GLY A 151 0.45 -18.16 13.48
N LEU A 152 -0.42 -17.27 12.98
CA LEU A 152 -1.87 -17.42 13.13
C LEU A 152 -2.41 -18.62 12.35
N MET A 153 -1.94 -18.87 11.13
CA MET A 153 -2.30 -20.05 10.34
C MET A 153 -1.87 -21.33 11.05
N ASP A 154 -0.62 -21.41 11.49
CA ASP A 154 -0.09 -22.57 12.22
C ASP A 154 -0.94 -22.88 13.47
N TYR A 155 -1.30 -21.83 14.24
CA TYR A 155 -2.18 -21.98 15.42
C TYR A 155 -3.56 -22.52 15.04
N VAL A 156 -4.17 -22.01 13.96
CA VAL A 156 -5.49 -22.45 13.48
C VAL A 156 -5.45 -23.90 13.00
N GLU A 157 -4.39 -24.31 12.29
CA GLU A 157 -4.21 -25.68 11.78
C GLU A 157 -4.01 -26.73 12.89
N ASP A 158 -3.34 -26.37 13.97
CA ASP A 158 -3.11 -27.25 15.13
C ASP A 158 -4.41 -27.68 15.86
N TYR A 159 -5.57 -27.15 15.49
CA TYR A 159 -6.88 -27.46 16.07
C TYR A 159 -6.92 -27.44 17.61
N ARG A 160 -6.19 -26.51 18.22
CA ARG A 160 -6.14 -26.40 19.68
C ARG A 160 -7.48 -25.96 20.25
N TYR A 161 -7.89 -26.56 21.38
CA TYR A 161 -9.06 -26.10 22.11
C TYR A 161 -8.77 -24.76 22.78
N SER A 162 -9.63 -23.76 22.53
CA SER A 162 -9.54 -22.46 23.19
C SER A 162 -10.14 -22.52 24.59
N TRP A 163 -9.31 -22.38 25.63
CA TRP A 163 -9.73 -22.22 27.01
C TRP A 163 -9.72 -20.76 27.49
N HIS A 164 -9.66 -19.85 26.55
CA HIS A 164 -9.55 -18.40 26.71
C HIS A 164 -10.62 -17.68 25.89
N THR A 165 -10.75 -16.37 26.05
CA THR A 165 -11.59 -15.51 25.21
C THR A 165 -11.07 -15.49 23.76
N PRO A 166 -11.95 -15.28 22.76
CA PRO A 166 -13.40 -14.98 22.85
C PRO A 166 -14.27 -16.17 23.22
N GLY A 167 -15.44 -15.86 23.81
CA GLY A 167 -16.37 -16.88 24.36
C GLY A 167 -17.03 -17.79 23.31
N HIS A 168 -16.87 -17.53 22.02
CA HIS A 168 -17.35 -18.43 20.97
C HIS A 168 -16.42 -19.65 20.76
N MET A 169 -15.23 -19.67 21.37
CA MET A 169 -14.32 -20.82 21.41
C MET A 169 -14.03 -21.39 20.00
N GLY A 170 -13.43 -20.58 19.10
CA GLY A 170 -13.18 -20.96 17.71
C GLY A 170 -14.45 -21.20 16.88
N GLY A 171 -15.58 -20.61 17.30
CA GLY A 171 -16.86 -20.73 16.59
C GLY A 171 -17.82 -21.80 17.14
N VAL A 172 -17.36 -22.70 18.04
CA VAL A 172 -18.17 -23.81 18.57
C VAL A 172 -19.48 -23.34 19.19
N ALA A 173 -19.48 -22.19 19.89
CA ALA A 173 -20.68 -21.63 20.47
C ALA A 173 -21.77 -21.29 19.47
N PHE A 174 -21.38 -20.85 18.26
CA PHE A 174 -22.33 -20.53 17.18
C PHE A 174 -23.07 -21.77 16.64
N LEU A 175 -22.46 -22.94 16.74
CA LEU A 175 -23.07 -24.18 16.22
C LEU A 175 -24.25 -24.68 17.07
N LYS A 176 -24.52 -24.05 18.22
CA LYS A 176 -25.52 -24.52 19.20
C LYS A 176 -26.96 -24.11 18.85
N ASN A 177 -27.18 -23.24 17.88
CA ASN A 177 -28.53 -22.90 17.41
C ASN A 177 -28.52 -22.52 15.90
N ALA A 178 -29.72 -22.38 15.33
CA ALA A 178 -29.86 -22.15 13.88
C ALA A 178 -29.25 -20.83 13.39
N ALA A 179 -29.47 -19.73 14.13
CA ALA A 179 -28.91 -18.41 13.76
C ALA A 179 -27.38 -18.41 13.81
N GLY A 180 -26.81 -18.99 14.87
CA GLY A 180 -25.37 -19.17 15.01
C GLY A 180 -24.78 -20.05 13.91
N ARG A 181 -25.50 -21.13 13.51
CA ARG A 181 -25.06 -22.02 12.43
C ARG A 181 -24.98 -21.27 11.09
N ILE A 182 -25.97 -20.41 10.79
CA ILE A 182 -25.95 -19.58 9.58
C ILE A 182 -24.75 -18.64 9.62
N PHE A 183 -24.50 -18.01 10.75
CA PHE A 183 -23.35 -17.10 10.96
C PHE A 183 -22.02 -17.85 10.75
N TYR A 184 -21.87 -19.03 11.36
CA TYR A 184 -20.68 -19.87 11.22
C TYR A 184 -20.42 -20.24 9.74
N ASN A 185 -21.46 -20.69 9.03
CA ASN A 185 -21.32 -21.09 7.63
C ASN A 185 -20.99 -19.91 6.71
N PHE A 186 -21.47 -18.69 7.05
CA PHE A 186 -21.19 -17.47 6.27
C PHE A 186 -19.74 -17.01 6.42
N PHE A 187 -19.22 -16.96 7.63
CA PHE A 187 -17.84 -16.49 7.89
C PHE A 187 -16.78 -17.58 7.71
N GLY A 188 -17.15 -18.81 7.81
CA GLY A 188 -16.24 -19.95 7.72
C GLY A 188 -15.46 -20.22 9.02
N GLU A 189 -14.98 -21.44 9.14
CA GLU A 189 -14.28 -21.92 10.34
C GLU A 189 -13.00 -21.13 10.62
N ASN A 190 -12.19 -20.87 9.60
CA ASN A 190 -10.89 -20.22 9.75
C ASN A 190 -11.02 -18.80 10.32
N THR A 191 -12.02 -18.03 9.86
CA THR A 191 -12.27 -16.68 10.39
C THR A 191 -12.58 -16.71 11.89
N LEU A 192 -13.40 -17.67 12.32
CA LEU A 192 -13.81 -17.79 13.71
C LEU A 192 -12.70 -18.38 14.60
N ARG A 193 -11.86 -19.25 14.06
CA ARG A 193 -10.68 -19.79 14.77
C ARG A 193 -9.55 -18.79 14.87
N ALA A 194 -9.43 -17.88 13.89
CA ALA A 194 -8.46 -16.80 13.88
C ALA A 194 -8.88 -15.60 14.75
N ASP A 195 -10.12 -15.53 15.20
CA ASP A 195 -10.57 -14.51 16.15
C ASP A 195 -10.10 -14.86 17.56
N LEU A 196 -8.88 -14.46 17.84
CA LEU A 196 -8.14 -14.70 19.09
C LEU A 196 -7.90 -13.39 19.82
N SER A 197 -7.27 -13.49 20.98
CA SER A 197 -6.85 -12.34 21.78
C SER A 197 -5.40 -12.53 22.25
N VAL A 198 -4.89 -11.59 23.03
CA VAL A 198 -3.54 -11.63 23.65
C VAL A 198 -3.30 -12.84 24.57
N SER A 199 -4.30 -13.70 24.74
CA SER A 199 -4.21 -14.91 25.59
C SER A 199 -3.44 -16.07 24.96
N VAL A 200 -2.95 -15.93 23.72
CA VAL A 200 -2.15 -16.93 23.00
C VAL A 200 -0.69 -16.51 23.01
N PRO A 201 0.15 -17.02 23.93
CA PRO A 201 1.54 -16.56 24.11
C PRO A 201 2.40 -16.74 22.86
N GLU A 202 2.15 -17.78 22.07
CA GLU A 202 2.90 -18.10 20.85
C GLU A 202 2.76 -17.01 19.77
N LEU A 203 1.64 -16.28 19.79
CA LEU A 203 1.38 -15.19 18.85
C LEU A 203 1.92 -13.84 19.35
N GLY A 204 2.40 -13.77 20.59
CA GLY A 204 2.84 -12.53 21.20
C GLY A 204 1.68 -11.60 21.57
N SER A 205 1.99 -10.34 21.83
CA SER A 205 1.03 -9.36 22.32
C SER A 205 1.12 -8.05 21.57
N LEU A 206 0.00 -7.58 21.02
CA LEU A 206 -0.10 -6.25 20.43
C LEU A 206 0.10 -5.15 21.49
N LEU A 207 -0.34 -5.38 22.74
CA LEU A 207 -0.24 -4.40 23.82
C LEU A 207 1.19 -4.20 24.31
N GLU A 208 2.05 -5.20 24.10
CA GLU A 208 3.46 -5.19 24.50
C GLU A 208 4.39 -5.09 23.27
N HIS A 209 3.84 -5.09 22.07
CA HIS A 209 4.59 -5.10 20.81
C HIS A 209 5.64 -6.23 20.76
N SER A 210 5.25 -7.43 21.24
CA SER A 210 6.14 -8.56 21.47
C SER A 210 5.79 -9.77 20.62
N GLY A 211 6.72 -10.76 20.57
CA GLY A 211 6.52 -11.99 19.82
C GLY A 211 6.42 -11.75 18.31
N VAL A 212 5.62 -12.55 17.60
CA VAL A 212 5.45 -12.45 16.15
C VAL A 212 4.67 -11.19 15.74
N VAL A 213 3.85 -10.60 16.62
CA VAL A 213 3.25 -9.27 16.40
C VAL A 213 4.35 -8.22 16.32
N GLY A 214 5.26 -8.19 17.29
CA GLY A 214 6.38 -7.23 17.28
C GLY A 214 7.33 -7.46 16.10
N GLU A 215 7.45 -8.68 15.61
CA GLU A 215 8.21 -8.97 14.38
C GLU A 215 7.51 -8.39 13.15
N ALA A 216 6.20 -8.55 13.04
CA ALA A 216 5.39 -7.96 11.97
C ALA A 216 5.47 -6.43 11.96
N GLU A 217 5.41 -5.78 13.12
CA GLU A 217 5.57 -4.33 13.26
C GLU A 217 6.97 -3.85 12.84
N ARG A 218 8.04 -4.60 13.17
CA ARG A 218 9.41 -4.30 12.68
C ARG A 218 9.52 -4.44 11.17
N LYS A 219 8.90 -5.47 10.59
CA LYS A 219 8.84 -5.62 9.12
C LYS A 219 8.08 -4.48 8.47
N ALA A 220 6.97 -4.06 9.05
CA ALA A 220 6.25 -2.89 8.57
C ALA A 220 7.11 -1.61 8.65
N ALA A 221 7.87 -1.41 9.72
CA ALA A 221 8.79 -0.29 9.82
C ALA A 221 9.85 -0.30 8.71
N GLU A 222 10.46 -1.46 8.42
CA GLU A 222 11.41 -1.61 7.31
C GLU A 222 10.77 -1.26 5.95
N VAL A 223 9.59 -1.79 5.67
CA VAL A 223 8.87 -1.61 4.39
C VAL A 223 8.43 -0.16 4.21
N PHE A 224 7.85 0.45 5.24
CA PHE A 224 7.40 1.85 5.19
C PHE A 224 8.52 2.86 5.47
N GLY A 225 9.74 2.42 5.82
CA GLY A 225 10.92 3.27 6.05
C GLY A 225 10.84 4.11 7.30
N ALA A 226 10.17 3.60 8.31
CA ALA A 226 10.08 4.16 9.64
C ALA A 226 11.14 3.56 10.58
N ASP A 227 11.45 4.25 11.67
CA ASP A 227 12.24 3.68 12.75
C ASP A 227 11.41 2.71 13.61
N ARG A 228 10.10 3.00 13.71
CA ARG A 228 9.10 2.14 14.36
C ARG A 228 7.76 2.23 13.65
N THR A 229 7.04 1.12 13.68
CA THR A 229 5.63 1.05 13.27
C THR A 229 4.84 0.35 14.35
N TYR A 230 3.64 0.85 14.60
CA TYR A 230 2.66 0.28 15.51
C TYR A 230 1.40 -0.09 14.73
N PHE A 231 0.94 -1.32 14.88
CA PHE A 231 -0.34 -1.74 14.32
C PHE A 231 -1.49 -1.26 15.22
N VAL A 232 -2.45 -0.56 14.62
CA VAL A 232 -3.56 0.07 15.34
C VAL A 232 -4.88 -0.51 14.86
N THR A 233 -5.57 -1.23 15.73
CA THR A 233 -6.86 -1.88 15.44
C THR A 233 -8.07 -0.97 15.66
N GLY A 234 -7.85 0.28 16.04
CA GLY A 234 -8.89 1.29 16.25
C GLY A 234 -8.98 2.35 15.15
N GLY A 235 -8.38 2.09 13.99
CA GLY A 235 -8.33 3.03 12.86
C GLY A 235 -7.39 4.21 13.11
N THR A 236 -7.16 5.01 12.08
CA THR A 236 -6.36 6.24 12.20
C THR A 236 -6.95 7.21 13.21
N SER A 237 -8.24 7.12 13.51
CA SER A 237 -8.85 7.91 14.60
C SER A 237 -8.25 7.60 15.97
N ALA A 238 -7.89 6.34 16.24
CA ALA A 238 -7.15 5.98 17.44
C ALA A 238 -5.67 6.37 17.29
N ALA A 239 -5.04 6.10 16.14
CA ALA A 239 -3.66 6.44 15.86
C ALA A 239 -3.37 7.94 16.07
N ASN A 240 -4.21 8.83 15.54
CA ASN A 240 -4.09 10.29 15.74
C ASN A 240 -4.10 10.64 17.23
N ARG A 241 -5.05 10.10 17.99
CA ARG A 241 -5.14 10.38 19.44
C ARG A 241 -3.96 9.81 20.22
N ILE A 242 -3.43 8.65 19.83
CA ILE A 242 -2.23 8.06 20.46
C ILE A 242 -1.03 9.03 20.32
N VAL A 243 -0.76 9.53 19.11
CA VAL A 243 0.31 10.50 18.88
C VAL A 243 0.18 11.68 19.83
N TRP A 244 -1.01 12.26 19.93
CA TRP A 244 -1.25 13.44 20.74
C TRP A 244 -1.12 13.18 22.24
N LEU A 245 -1.70 12.10 22.75
CA LEU A 245 -1.58 11.74 24.16
C LEU A 245 -0.13 11.42 24.57
N ALA A 246 0.66 10.88 23.64
CA ALA A 246 2.08 10.60 23.89
C ALA A 246 2.97 11.85 23.91
N THR A 247 2.60 12.90 23.16
CA THR A 247 3.51 14.02 22.86
C THR A 247 3.05 15.36 23.41
N VAL A 248 1.76 15.56 23.66
CA VAL A 248 1.17 16.86 24.02
C VAL A 248 0.67 16.84 25.46
N THR A 249 0.85 17.96 26.17
CA THR A 249 0.37 18.17 27.54
C THR A 249 -0.55 19.38 27.62
N PRO A 250 -1.39 19.51 28.67
CA PRO A 250 -2.28 20.66 28.83
C PRO A 250 -1.52 21.99 28.78
N GLY A 251 -2.01 22.91 27.96
CA GLY A 251 -1.40 24.24 27.75
C GLY A 251 -0.36 24.28 26.64
N ASP A 252 0.12 23.17 26.09
CA ASP A 252 1.00 23.18 24.92
C ASP A 252 0.30 23.82 23.72
N LEU A 253 1.04 24.65 22.97
CA LEU A 253 0.58 25.18 21.68
C LEU A 253 0.73 24.10 20.60
N VAL A 254 -0.30 23.97 19.77
CA VAL A 254 -0.28 23.04 18.64
C VAL A 254 -0.72 23.75 17.35
N LEU A 255 0.05 23.58 16.28
CA LEU A 255 -0.33 24.05 14.96
C LEU A 255 -1.24 23.00 14.31
N VAL A 256 -2.39 23.40 13.83
CA VAL A 256 -3.40 22.44 13.33
C VAL A 256 -3.92 22.90 11.98
N ASP A 257 -3.78 22.05 10.98
CA ASP A 257 -4.51 22.21 9.73
C ASP A 257 -6.02 22.33 10.02
N ARG A 258 -6.65 23.42 9.59
CA ARG A 258 -8.10 23.59 9.81
C ARG A 258 -8.94 22.55 9.07
N ASN A 259 -8.38 21.89 8.05
CA ASN A 259 -8.95 20.74 7.35
C ASN A 259 -8.65 19.39 8.02
N CYS A 260 -8.34 19.38 9.30
CA CYS A 260 -8.04 18.15 10.02
C CYS A 260 -9.26 17.25 10.23
N HIS A 261 -9.03 15.95 10.34
CA HIS A 261 -10.06 14.98 10.69
C HIS A 261 -10.58 15.21 12.13
N ALA A 262 -11.86 14.86 12.39
CA ALA A 262 -12.51 15.02 13.69
C ALA A 262 -11.71 14.39 14.87
N SER A 263 -10.94 13.32 14.62
CA SER A 263 -10.09 12.69 15.66
C SER A 263 -8.99 13.62 16.19
N VAL A 264 -8.48 14.53 15.35
CA VAL A 264 -7.53 15.57 15.77
C VAL A 264 -8.21 16.60 16.68
N MET A 265 -9.45 17.00 16.34
CA MET A 265 -10.26 17.87 17.21
C MET A 265 -10.52 17.22 18.57
N HIS A 266 -10.83 15.92 18.59
CA HIS A 266 -10.98 15.17 19.83
C HIS A 266 -9.65 15.12 20.62
N ALA A 267 -8.52 14.95 19.92
CA ALA A 267 -7.20 14.94 20.57
C ALA A 267 -6.87 16.27 21.25
N ILE A 268 -7.20 17.41 20.63
CA ILE A 268 -7.07 18.74 21.23
C ILE A 268 -7.84 18.81 22.57
N ILE A 269 -9.10 18.35 22.55
CA ILE A 269 -9.96 18.34 23.75
C ILE A 269 -9.38 17.41 24.83
N MET A 270 -8.95 16.21 24.45
CA MET A 270 -8.42 15.21 25.38
C MET A 270 -7.11 15.65 26.04
N THR A 271 -6.24 16.31 25.30
CA THR A 271 -4.93 16.75 25.79
C THR A 271 -4.96 18.10 26.49
N GLY A 272 -6.01 18.90 26.29
CA GLY A 272 -6.05 20.29 26.79
C GLY A 272 -5.08 21.22 26.08
N ALA A 273 -4.68 20.88 24.84
CA ALA A 273 -3.80 21.71 24.03
C ALA A 273 -4.49 22.98 23.56
N ILE A 274 -3.71 24.01 23.27
CA ILE A 274 -4.17 25.29 22.70
C ILE A 274 -3.93 25.27 21.18
N PRO A 275 -4.98 25.17 20.33
CA PRO A 275 -4.82 25.10 18.89
C PRO A 275 -4.58 26.47 18.26
N VAL A 276 -3.59 26.54 17.39
CA VAL A 276 -3.34 27.63 16.45
C VAL A 276 -3.59 27.11 15.04
N TYR A 277 -4.68 27.58 14.41
CA TYR A 277 -5.12 27.04 13.14
C TYR A 277 -4.35 27.61 11.94
N LEU A 278 -3.91 26.71 11.08
CA LEU A 278 -3.39 26.97 9.74
C LEU A 278 -4.55 26.87 8.75
N MET A 279 -4.79 27.93 7.97
CA MET A 279 -5.96 28.02 7.11
C MET A 279 -5.63 27.53 5.70
N PRO A 280 -6.30 26.47 5.20
CA PRO A 280 -6.15 26.03 3.83
C PRO A 280 -6.82 27.01 2.85
N ALA A 281 -6.33 27.03 1.61
CA ALA A 281 -6.98 27.71 0.50
C ALA A 281 -8.32 27.04 0.13
N ARG A 282 -9.16 27.77 -0.62
CA ARG A 282 -10.30 27.21 -1.34
C ARG A 282 -10.27 27.72 -2.76
N ASN A 283 -10.65 26.88 -3.71
CA ASN A 283 -10.84 27.28 -5.10
C ASN A 283 -12.32 27.62 -5.38
N ASP A 284 -12.58 28.07 -6.60
CA ASP A 284 -13.91 28.47 -7.05
C ASP A 284 -14.92 27.30 -7.09
N TYR A 285 -14.45 26.06 -7.12
CA TYR A 285 -15.28 24.85 -7.04
C TYR A 285 -15.62 24.43 -5.60
N GLY A 286 -15.11 25.18 -4.60
CA GLY A 286 -15.30 24.84 -3.19
C GLY A 286 -14.35 23.76 -2.66
N ILE A 287 -13.43 23.25 -3.48
CA ILE A 287 -12.41 22.26 -3.07
C ILE A 287 -11.49 22.90 -2.05
N ILE A 288 -11.23 22.18 -0.96
CA ILE A 288 -10.29 22.61 0.07
C ILE A 288 -8.88 22.29 -0.41
N GLY A 289 -8.10 23.32 -0.61
CA GLY A 289 -6.75 23.27 -1.12
C GLY A 289 -5.67 23.12 -0.06
N PRO A 290 -4.41 23.36 -0.44
CA PRO A 290 -3.33 23.32 0.51
C PRO A 290 -3.36 24.52 1.47
N ILE A 291 -2.77 24.33 2.65
CA ILE A 291 -2.31 25.44 3.48
C ILE A 291 -1.26 26.20 2.65
N ARG A 292 -1.44 27.50 2.43
CA ARG A 292 -0.43 28.26 1.70
C ARG A 292 0.91 28.23 2.46
N SER A 293 2.01 28.14 1.75
CA SER A 293 3.35 28.14 2.37
C SER A 293 3.61 29.39 3.24
N GLY A 294 3.01 30.51 2.88
CA GLY A 294 3.03 31.74 3.70
C GLY A 294 2.42 31.59 5.09
N GLU A 295 1.43 30.69 5.26
CA GLU A 295 0.75 30.45 6.54
C GLU A 295 1.64 29.74 7.58
N ILE A 296 2.64 29.00 7.12
CA ILE A 296 3.59 28.24 7.97
C ILE A 296 4.92 28.96 8.19
N ARG A 297 5.03 30.24 7.77
CA ARG A 297 6.21 31.07 8.07
C ARG A 297 6.27 31.45 9.55
N PRO A 298 7.46 31.45 10.17
CA PRO A 298 7.63 31.73 11.60
C PRO A 298 6.97 33.01 12.06
N GLU A 299 7.06 34.08 11.25
CA GLU A 299 6.51 35.40 11.60
C GLU A 299 4.97 35.37 11.63
N ILE A 300 4.37 34.65 10.68
CA ILE A 300 2.89 34.52 10.60
C ILE A 300 2.38 33.67 11.75
N ILE A 301 3.06 32.56 12.06
CA ILE A 301 2.72 31.73 13.21
C ILE A 301 2.85 32.52 14.52
N ALA A 302 3.93 33.27 14.71
CA ALA A 302 4.10 34.11 15.90
C ALA A 302 2.99 35.17 16.03
N GLU A 303 2.52 35.73 14.91
CA GLU A 303 1.39 36.67 14.92
C GLU A 303 0.08 35.97 15.28
N LYS A 304 -0.17 34.76 14.74
CA LYS A 304 -1.36 33.94 15.09
C LYS A 304 -1.37 33.60 16.58
N ILE A 305 -0.22 33.24 17.15
CA ILE A 305 -0.08 32.93 18.58
C ILE A 305 -0.43 34.16 19.40
N ARG A 306 0.11 35.32 19.07
CA ARG A 306 -0.18 36.59 19.77
C ARG A 306 -1.66 36.98 19.72
N ARG A 307 -2.37 36.62 18.66
CA ARG A 307 -3.81 36.87 18.49
C ARG A 307 -4.70 35.78 19.06
N CYS A 308 -4.14 34.65 19.50
CA CYS A 308 -4.93 33.57 20.05
C CYS A 308 -5.48 33.96 21.43
N PRO A 309 -6.82 34.01 21.62
CA PRO A 309 -7.41 34.48 22.87
C PRO A 309 -7.20 33.52 24.05
N LEU A 310 -6.68 32.32 23.79
CA LEU A 310 -6.37 31.31 24.81
C LEU A 310 -4.93 31.36 25.29
N VAL A 311 -4.10 32.23 24.70
CA VAL A 311 -2.67 32.39 25.05
C VAL A 311 -2.49 33.68 25.85
N GLU A 312 -2.25 33.57 27.15
CA GLU A 312 -2.00 34.73 28.01
C GLU A 312 -0.58 35.27 27.84
N ASP A 313 0.41 34.38 27.81
CA ASP A 313 1.83 34.72 27.59
C ASP A 313 2.44 33.76 26.52
N PRO A 314 2.70 34.25 25.30
CA PRO A 314 3.30 33.47 24.24
C PRO A 314 4.65 32.81 24.59
N ALA A 315 5.43 33.43 25.49
CA ALA A 315 6.75 32.91 25.86
C ALA A 315 6.69 31.72 26.83
N SER A 316 5.56 31.52 27.51
CA SER A 316 5.38 30.46 28.51
C SER A 316 4.87 29.14 27.91
N HIS A 317 4.47 29.14 26.63
CA HIS A 317 3.89 27.96 25.96
C HIS A 317 4.75 27.56 24.77
N PRO A 318 5.43 26.41 24.81
CA PRO A 318 6.16 25.89 23.65
C PRO A 318 5.18 25.44 22.56
N VAL A 319 5.54 25.67 21.30
CA VAL A 319 4.85 25.06 20.17
C VAL A 319 5.32 23.60 20.08
N ARG A 320 4.49 22.68 20.51
CA ARG A 320 4.87 21.29 20.71
C ARG A 320 4.78 20.47 19.44
N LEU A 321 3.66 20.57 18.73
CA LEU A 321 3.31 19.69 17.63
C LEU A 321 2.65 20.48 16.49
N ALA A 322 2.96 20.11 15.24
CA ALA A 322 2.20 20.51 14.06
C ALA A 322 1.48 19.30 13.46
N ALA A 323 0.16 19.37 13.28
CA ALA A 323 -0.65 18.35 12.65
C ALA A 323 -1.13 18.82 11.27
N ILE A 324 -0.72 18.12 10.23
CA ILE A 324 -0.98 18.43 8.82
C ILE A 324 -1.70 17.24 8.17
N THR A 325 -2.79 17.52 7.47
CA THR A 325 -3.53 16.51 6.68
C THR A 325 -2.84 16.30 5.34
N ASN A 326 -2.18 15.17 5.15
CA ASN A 326 -1.43 14.79 3.93
C ASN A 326 -1.80 13.35 3.50
N SER A 327 -2.62 13.10 2.46
CA SER A 327 -3.21 14.07 1.54
C SER A 327 -4.61 14.51 1.99
N THR A 328 -5.11 15.58 1.36
CA THR A 328 -6.51 15.99 1.53
C THR A 328 -7.46 14.96 0.93
N TYR A 329 -8.76 15.07 1.23
CA TYR A 329 -9.78 14.18 0.67
C TYR A 329 -9.82 14.24 -0.87
N ASP A 330 -9.62 15.42 -1.45
CA ASP A 330 -9.59 15.64 -2.89
C ASP A 330 -8.22 15.34 -3.54
N GLY A 331 -7.26 14.84 -2.78
CA GLY A 331 -5.99 14.33 -3.31
C GLY A 331 -4.84 15.34 -3.34
N ILE A 332 -4.90 16.42 -2.59
CA ILE A 332 -3.77 17.35 -2.54
C ILE A 332 -2.70 16.85 -1.57
N CYS A 333 -1.51 16.55 -2.12
CA CYS A 333 -0.33 16.11 -1.40
C CYS A 333 0.68 17.24 -1.28
N TYR A 334 1.23 17.43 -0.06
CA TYR A 334 2.28 18.43 0.19
C TYR A 334 3.68 17.91 -0.11
N SER A 335 4.61 18.84 -0.38
CA SER A 335 6.02 18.60 -0.15
C SER A 335 6.27 18.52 1.35
N THR A 336 6.39 17.29 1.90
CA THR A 336 6.65 17.11 3.32
C THR A 336 8.01 17.67 3.73
N GLU A 337 8.97 17.68 2.81
CA GLU A 337 10.28 18.28 3.02
C GLU A 337 10.19 19.79 3.29
N ARG A 338 9.47 20.54 2.45
CA ARG A 338 9.28 22.00 2.65
C ARG A 338 8.50 22.31 3.93
N ILE A 339 7.52 21.48 4.29
CA ILE A 339 6.80 21.64 5.56
C ILE A 339 7.76 21.44 6.73
N GLU A 340 8.57 20.40 6.71
CA GLU A 340 9.55 20.14 7.75
C GLU A 340 10.58 21.26 7.85
N GLU A 341 11.14 21.73 6.73
CA GLU A 341 12.08 22.86 6.71
C GLU A 341 11.50 24.12 7.34
N ASN A 342 10.25 24.47 7.02
CA ASN A 342 9.60 25.66 7.57
C ASN A 342 9.27 25.53 9.06
N LEU A 343 8.97 24.34 9.53
CA LEU A 343 8.56 24.10 10.92
C LEU A 343 9.70 23.63 11.83
N ARG A 344 10.84 23.27 11.25
CA ARG A 344 11.98 22.64 11.92
C ARG A 344 12.38 23.30 13.22
N GLU A 345 12.52 24.64 13.24
CA GLU A 345 12.97 25.38 14.42
C GLU A 345 11.84 25.66 15.42
N MET A 346 10.60 25.41 15.04
CA MET A 346 9.42 25.83 15.80
C MET A 346 8.80 24.72 16.63
N VAL A 347 8.84 23.46 16.13
CA VAL A 347 8.12 22.35 16.74
C VAL A 347 9.05 21.19 17.10
N GLU A 348 8.71 20.42 18.11
CA GLU A 348 9.40 19.17 18.41
C GLU A 348 8.88 18.00 17.59
N TYR A 349 7.58 18.03 17.24
CA TYR A 349 6.89 16.95 16.59
C TYR A 349 6.12 17.44 15.37
N ILE A 350 6.15 16.66 14.29
CA ILE A 350 5.27 16.83 13.14
C ILE A 350 4.44 15.58 12.99
N HIS A 351 3.13 15.74 12.88
CA HIS A 351 2.19 14.66 12.65
C HIS A 351 1.54 14.85 11.29
N PHE A 352 1.89 14.01 10.33
CA PHE A 352 1.18 13.90 9.05
C PHE A 352 0.03 12.90 9.19
N ASP A 353 -1.21 13.39 9.08
CA ASP A 353 -2.37 12.52 8.92
C ASP A 353 -2.43 12.08 7.46
N GLU A 354 -1.88 10.89 7.19
CA GLU A 354 -1.77 10.24 5.89
C GLU A 354 -2.83 9.15 5.70
N ALA A 355 -4.01 9.33 6.31
CA ALA A 355 -5.08 8.33 6.27
C ALA A 355 -5.50 7.93 4.85
N TRP A 356 -5.21 8.74 3.84
CA TRP A 356 -5.58 8.54 2.44
C TRP A 356 -4.39 8.36 1.48
N SER A 357 -3.15 8.25 1.97
CA SER A 357 -1.95 8.23 1.13
C SER A 357 -0.91 7.17 1.53
N GLY A 358 -1.33 6.09 2.19
CA GLY A 358 -0.44 5.02 2.64
C GLY A 358 0.38 4.33 1.55
N TYR A 359 0.02 4.47 0.27
CA TYR A 359 0.75 3.95 -0.89
C TYR A 359 1.84 4.89 -1.41
N ALA A 360 1.85 6.17 -1.02
CA ALA A 360 2.71 7.19 -1.63
C ALA A 360 4.21 6.85 -1.60
N ARG A 361 4.68 6.19 -0.54
CA ARG A 361 6.08 5.76 -0.43
C ARG A 361 6.54 4.81 -1.53
N PHE A 362 5.65 4.02 -2.10
CA PHE A 362 6.01 2.89 -2.95
C PHE A 362 6.17 3.25 -4.42
N HIS A 363 5.89 4.50 -4.79
CA HIS A 363 6.05 4.94 -6.18
C HIS A 363 6.85 6.24 -6.28
N PRO A 364 7.81 6.35 -7.24
CA PRO A 364 8.67 7.53 -7.37
C PRO A 364 7.92 8.83 -7.66
N LEU A 365 6.74 8.78 -8.26
CA LEU A 365 5.88 9.95 -8.50
C LEU A 365 5.62 10.77 -7.22
N TYR A 366 5.52 10.09 -6.08
CA TYR A 366 5.26 10.73 -4.78
C TYR A 366 6.53 11.06 -3.98
N ALA A 367 7.70 11.07 -4.63
CA ALA A 367 8.95 11.37 -3.94
C ALA A 367 8.85 12.72 -3.19
N GLY A 368 9.20 12.72 -1.89
CA GLY A 368 9.09 13.91 -1.03
C GLY A 368 7.66 14.30 -0.62
N ARG A 369 6.64 13.44 -0.85
CA ARG A 369 5.22 13.71 -0.57
C ARG A 369 4.63 12.89 0.59
N PHE A 370 5.46 12.19 1.36
CA PHE A 370 5.04 11.37 2.50
C PHE A 370 5.97 11.57 3.70
N GLY A 371 5.47 11.36 4.92
CA GLY A 371 6.19 11.70 6.16
C GLY A 371 7.39 10.80 6.45
N MET A 372 7.35 9.52 6.05
CA MET A 372 8.43 8.56 6.31
C MET A 372 9.56 8.63 5.27
N ARG A 373 9.97 9.83 4.90
CA ARG A 373 11.18 10.05 4.11
C ARG A 373 12.43 9.89 4.98
N ARG A 374 13.55 9.53 4.37
CA ARG A 374 14.82 9.48 5.11
C ARG A 374 15.29 10.88 5.47
N SER A 375 15.63 11.12 6.73
CA SER A 375 16.44 12.22 7.18
C SER A 375 17.62 11.68 7.98
N THR A 376 18.76 12.34 7.83
CA THR A 376 20.00 11.99 8.55
C THR A 376 20.35 13.07 9.59
N ASP A 377 19.59 14.15 9.66
CA ASP A 377 19.86 15.22 10.60
C ASP A 377 19.13 14.98 11.94
N PRO A 378 19.86 14.70 13.03
CA PRO A 378 19.26 14.47 14.34
C PRO A 378 18.59 15.72 14.92
N ALA A 379 18.81 16.90 14.33
CA ALA A 379 18.14 18.14 14.71
C ALA A 379 16.74 18.31 14.09
N ASP A 380 16.34 17.43 13.17
CA ASP A 380 14.98 17.43 12.63
C ASP A 380 13.95 17.06 13.69
N PRO A 381 12.71 17.57 13.59
CA PRO A 381 11.60 17.11 14.44
C PRO A 381 11.37 15.61 14.33
N THR A 382 10.88 14.99 15.38
CA THR A 382 10.32 13.64 15.27
C THR A 382 9.03 13.70 14.46
N VAL A 383 8.92 12.82 13.47
CA VAL A 383 7.77 12.75 12.55
C VAL A 383 6.92 11.52 12.83
N PHE A 384 5.63 11.75 12.94
CA PHE A 384 4.61 10.71 12.96
C PHE A 384 3.83 10.73 11.65
N ALA A 385 3.58 9.56 11.07
CA ALA A 385 2.63 9.40 9.97
C ALA A 385 1.57 8.37 10.37
N THR A 386 0.30 8.75 10.29
CA THR A 386 -0.82 7.87 10.62
C THR A 386 -1.58 7.51 9.36
N GLN A 387 -1.61 6.22 9.02
CA GLN A 387 -2.14 5.71 7.76
C GLN A 387 -3.30 4.75 8.00
N SER A 388 -4.44 4.99 7.35
CA SER A 388 -5.55 4.02 7.31
C SER A 388 -5.26 2.97 6.26
N THR A 389 -4.56 1.92 6.62
CA THR A 389 -4.23 0.83 5.70
C THR A 389 -5.48 0.27 5.03
N HIS A 390 -6.58 0.14 5.77
CA HIS A 390 -7.86 -0.35 5.29
C HIS A 390 -8.56 0.53 4.24
N LYS A 391 -8.14 1.79 4.03
CA LYS A 391 -8.76 2.68 3.04
C LYS A 391 -8.17 2.54 1.65
N VAL A 392 -6.86 2.34 1.59
CA VAL A 392 -6.08 2.47 0.35
C VAL A 392 -5.13 1.31 0.08
N LEU A 393 -4.98 0.39 1.03
CA LEU A 393 -4.24 -0.86 0.92
C LEU A 393 -5.13 -2.04 1.34
N ALA A 394 -4.66 -3.26 1.12
CA ALA A 394 -5.43 -4.47 1.37
C ALA A 394 -5.46 -4.84 2.86
N ALA A 395 -6.34 -4.21 3.66
CA ALA A 395 -6.52 -4.55 5.06
C ALA A 395 -8.00 -4.53 5.47
N PHE A 396 -8.33 -5.24 6.54
CA PHE A 396 -9.68 -5.20 7.12
C PHE A 396 -9.99 -3.83 7.71
N SER A 397 -11.27 -3.45 7.68
CA SER A 397 -11.75 -2.21 8.31
C SER A 397 -11.20 -2.06 9.74
N GLN A 398 -10.88 -0.81 10.13
CA GLN A 398 -10.17 -0.44 11.36
C GLN A 398 -8.65 -0.70 11.35
N GLY A 399 -8.11 -1.48 10.41
CA GLY A 399 -6.67 -1.67 10.27
C GLY A 399 -5.96 -0.38 9.90
N SER A 400 -5.04 0.08 10.73
CA SER A 400 -4.22 1.27 10.55
C SER A 400 -2.79 1.03 11.00
N MET A 401 -1.87 1.84 10.49
CA MET A 401 -0.49 1.86 10.94
C MET A 401 -0.12 3.27 11.42
N LEU A 402 0.67 3.32 12.49
CA LEU A 402 1.28 4.51 12.99
C LEU A 402 2.79 4.36 12.85
N HIS A 403 3.40 5.19 12.04
CA HIS A 403 4.83 5.19 11.75
C HIS A 403 5.52 6.31 12.48
N VAL A 404 6.73 6.06 12.97
CA VAL A 404 7.56 7.03 13.69
C VAL A 404 8.93 7.11 13.02
N ARG A 405 9.35 8.32 12.70
CA ARG A 405 10.73 8.66 12.37
C ARG A 405 11.28 9.53 13.50
N GLN A 406 12.26 9.01 14.21
CA GLN A 406 12.85 9.70 15.36
C GLN A 406 13.68 10.91 14.92
N GLY A 407 13.56 11.97 15.67
CA GLY A 407 14.34 13.19 15.56
C GLY A 407 14.73 13.70 16.94
N ARG A 408 14.91 15.02 17.10
CA ARG A 408 15.33 15.66 18.37
C ARG A 408 14.34 15.44 19.52
N GLY A 409 13.05 15.37 19.24
CA GLY A 409 11.98 15.08 20.20
C GLY A 409 11.84 13.56 20.40
N ALA A 410 12.81 12.91 21.06
CA ALA A 410 12.73 11.48 21.32
C ALA A 410 11.49 11.13 22.15
N VAL A 411 10.66 10.22 21.62
CA VAL A 411 9.51 9.71 22.37
C VAL A 411 9.91 8.43 23.07
N ASP A 412 9.84 8.42 24.39
CA ASP A 412 10.05 7.19 25.16
C ASP A 412 8.97 6.16 24.82
N HIS A 413 9.42 4.97 24.50
CA HIS A 413 8.53 3.87 24.11
C HIS A 413 7.52 3.52 25.21
N ALA A 414 7.93 3.53 26.48
CA ALA A 414 7.03 3.21 27.58
C ALA A 414 5.88 4.23 27.67
N ARG A 415 6.20 5.53 27.59
CA ARG A 415 5.18 6.60 27.57
C ARG A 415 4.28 6.49 26.34
N PHE A 416 4.83 6.15 25.18
CA PHE A 416 4.05 5.98 23.97
C PHE A 416 3.10 4.80 24.10
N ASN A 417 3.58 3.68 24.66
CA ASN A 417 2.77 2.49 24.87
C ASN A 417 1.64 2.71 25.90
N GLU A 418 1.84 3.53 26.92
CA GLU A 418 0.76 3.92 27.82
C GLU A 418 -0.37 4.67 27.07
N ALA A 419 -0.02 5.62 26.18
CA ALA A 419 -1.00 6.29 25.34
C ALA A 419 -1.69 5.33 24.36
N PHE A 420 -0.96 4.35 23.85
CA PHE A 420 -1.49 3.29 22.99
C PHE A 420 -2.52 2.44 23.76
N MET A 421 -2.17 1.95 24.95
CA MET A 421 -3.06 1.12 25.77
C MET A 421 -4.33 1.85 26.22
N MET A 422 -4.30 3.17 26.36
CA MET A 422 -5.51 3.95 26.69
C MET A 422 -6.58 3.91 25.59
N LEU A 423 -6.19 3.65 24.34
CA LEU A 423 -7.07 3.79 23.18
C LEU A 423 -7.31 2.50 22.42
N ILE A 424 -6.57 1.43 22.73
CA ILE A 424 -6.72 0.13 22.11
C ILE A 424 -7.36 -0.84 23.10
N SER A 425 -8.24 -1.69 22.59
CA SER A 425 -8.84 -2.76 23.38
C SER A 425 -7.77 -3.72 23.92
N THR A 426 -7.94 -4.19 25.16
CA THR A 426 -7.12 -5.29 25.71
C THR A 426 -7.39 -6.64 25.01
N SER A 427 -8.39 -6.71 24.15
CA SER A 427 -8.72 -7.86 23.29
C SER A 427 -8.74 -7.44 21.83
N PRO A 428 -7.58 -7.08 21.23
CA PRO A 428 -7.53 -6.67 19.85
C PRO A 428 -7.89 -7.84 18.93
N GLN A 429 -8.59 -7.55 17.84
CA GLN A 429 -8.99 -8.56 16.87
C GLN A 429 -7.77 -8.97 16.01
N TYR A 430 -7.36 -10.22 16.11
CA TYR A 430 -6.14 -10.73 15.48
C TYR A 430 -6.26 -10.85 13.95
N THR A 431 -7.45 -11.02 13.41
CA THR A 431 -7.71 -10.97 11.97
C THR A 431 -7.36 -9.61 11.35
N ILE A 432 -7.55 -8.50 12.10
CA ILE A 432 -7.13 -7.16 11.65
C ILE A 432 -5.61 -7.08 11.62
N ILE A 433 -4.93 -7.58 12.66
CA ILE A 433 -3.45 -7.59 12.73
C ILE A 433 -2.88 -8.41 11.56
N ALA A 434 -3.45 -9.59 11.30
CA ALA A 434 -3.05 -10.42 10.17
C ALA A 434 -3.20 -9.69 8.82
N SER A 435 -4.29 -8.95 8.65
CA SER A 435 -4.50 -8.17 7.42
C SER A 435 -3.48 -7.03 7.25
N LEU A 436 -3.03 -6.40 8.34
CA LEU A 436 -1.97 -5.39 8.31
C LEU A 436 -0.61 -6.00 7.95
N ASP A 437 -0.31 -7.18 8.49
CA ASP A 437 0.92 -7.92 8.19
C ASP A 437 0.96 -8.36 6.71
N VAL A 438 -0.17 -8.88 6.19
CA VAL A 438 -0.31 -9.24 4.77
C VAL A 438 -0.19 -8.00 3.88
N ALA A 439 -0.88 -6.89 4.22
CA ALA A 439 -0.76 -5.64 3.48
C ALA A 439 0.69 -5.15 3.42
N THR A 440 1.44 -5.24 4.52
CA THR A 440 2.87 -4.94 4.57
C THR A 440 3.65 -5.80 3.59
N LYS A 441 3.38 -7.09 3.58
CA LYS A 441 4.06 -8.04 2.67
C LYS A 441 3.76 -7.75 1.20
N MET A 442 2.50 -7.42 0.86
CA MET A 442 2.10 -7.05 -0.49
C MET A 442 2.83 -5.80 -1.00
N MET A 443 3.07 -4.84 -0.10
CA MET A 443 3.78 -3.60 -0.43
C MET A 443 5.31 -3.73 -0.41
N ALA A 444 5.86 -4.86 0.03
CA ALA A 444 7.30 -5.04 0.16
C ALA A 444 8.01 -5.21 -1.20
N GLY A 445 9.15 -4.56 -1.36
CA GLY A 445 9.99 -4.65 -2.56
C GLY A 445 9.32 -4.07 -3.81
N HIS A 446 9.50 -4.75 -4.95
CA HIS A 446 8.98 -4.29 -6.24
C HIS A 446 7.44 -4.39 -6.33
N SER A 447 6.82 -5.33 -5.59
CA SER A 447 5.36 -5.53 -5.64
C SER A 447 4.58 -4.27 -5.30
N GLY A 448 5.01 -3.52 -4.29
CA GLY A 448 4.37 -2.26 -3.90
C GLY A 448 4.39 -1.21 -5.03
N LYS A 449 5.52 -1.12 -5.75
CA LYS A 449 5.62 -0.22 -6.92
C LYS A 449 4.60 -0.61 -8.00
N PHE A 450 4.56 -1.87 -8.40
CA PHE A 450 3.65 -2.34 -9.45
C PHE A 450 2.18 -2.18 -9.09
N LEU A 451 1.79 -2.43 -7.83
CA LEU A 451 0.42 -2.21 -7.39
C LEU A 451 0.00 -0.73 -7.48
N VAL A 452 0.94 0.18 -7.21
CA VAL A 452 0.66 1.62 -7.34
C VAL A 452 0.68 2.05 -8.81
N GLU A 453 1.59 1.51 -9.63
CA GLU A 453 1.62 1.74 -11.09
C GLU A 453 0.29 1.36 -11.75
N GLU A 454 -0.24 0.18 -11.44
CA GLU A 454 -1.53 -0.29 -11.96
C GLU A 454 -2.67 0.67 -11.59
N ALA A 455 -2.73 1.12 -10.33
CA ALA A 455 -3.72 2.10 -9.90
C ALA A 455 -3.57 3.48 -10.58
N LEU A 456 -2.33 3.91 -10.84
CA LEU A 456 -2.04 5.14 -11.59
C LEU A 456 -2.50 5.02 -13.04
N GLU A 457 -2.18 3.92 -13.72
CA GLU A 457 -2.59 3.65 -15.08
C GLU A 457 -4.12 3.67 -15.22
N GLU A 458 -4.83 2.92 -14.37
CA GLU A 458 -6.28 2.90 -14.37
C GLU A 458 -6.89 4.30 -14.14
N ALA A 459 -6.34 5.07 -13.20
CA ALA A 459 -6.82 6.42 -12.91
C ALA A 459 -6.60 7.38 -14.08
N ILE A 460 -5.45 7.32 -14.76
CA ILE A 460 -5.13 8.15 -15.93
C ILE A 460 -6.05 7.78 -17.09
N VAL A 461 -6.22 6.51 -17.39
CA VAL A 461 -7.14 6.02 -18.43
C VAL A 461 -8.58 6.44 -18.14
N PHE A 462 -9.02 6.33 -16.88
CA PHE A 462 -10.35 6.79 -16.47
C PHE A 462 -10.53 8.30 -16.69
N ARG A 463 -9.55 9.13 -16.28
CA ARG A 463 -9.58 10.59 -16.47
C ARG A 463 -9.73 10.97 -17.95
N LYS A 464 -8.92 10.38 -18.82
CA LYS A 464 -8.99 10.62 -20.28
C LYS A 464 -10.34 10.20 -20.85
N LYS A 465 -10.85 9.03 -20.49
CA LYS A 465 -12.17 8.55 -20.95
C LYS A 465 -13.29 9.47 -20.49
N MET A 466 -13.26 9.97 -19.28
CA MET A 466 -14.29 10.89 -18.76
C MET A 466 -14.33 12.20 -19.57
N VAL A 467 -13.17 12.76 -19.93
CA VAL A 467 -13.11 13.96 -20.78
C VAL A 467 -13.66 13.67 -22.17
N ALA A 468 -13.23 12.57 -22.80
CA ALA A 468 -13.69 12.18 -24.13
C ALA A 468 -15.22 11.99 -24.18
N VAL A 469 -15.80 11.31 -23.18
CA VAL A 469 -17.26 11.13 -23.06
C VAL A 469 -17.98 12.47 -22.87
N ALA A 470 -17.42 13.38 -22.05
CA ALA A 470 -18.00 14.71 -21.86
C ALA A 470 -18.01 15.52 -23.16
N GLU A 471 -16.96 15.44 -23.96
CA GLU A 471 -16.86 16.09 -25.28
C GLU A 471 -17.85 15.49 -26.29
N GLU A 472 -17.97 14.17 -26.33
CA GLU A 472 -18.94 13.47 -27.17
C GLU A 472 -20.38 13.89 -26.85
N ILE A 473 -20.73 13.98 -25.57
CA ILE A 473 -22.05 14.43 -25.12
C ILE A 473 -22.31 15.89 -25.55
N ARG A 474 -21.32 16.77 -25.39
CA ARG A 474 -21.43 18.18 -25.82
C ARG A 474 -21.64 18.32 -27.33
N ALA A 475 -20.94 17.51 -28.12
CA ALA A 475 -21.01 17.52 -29.58
C ALA A 475 -22.30 16.89 -30.13
N SER A 476 -23.05 16.17 -29.29
CA SER A 476 -24.29 15.51 -29.71
C SER A 476 -25.38 16.50 -30.13
N PRO A 477 -26.00 16.36 -31.33
CA PRO A 477 -27.12 17.18 -31.76
C PRO A 477 -28.38 17.05 -30.87
N LEU A 478 -28.43 16.00 -30.06
CA LEU A 478 -29.52 15.71 -29.13
C LEU A 478 -29.29 16.34 -27.75
N SER A 479 -28.14 16.95 -27.52
CA SER A 479 -27.82 17.62 -26.27
C SER A 479 -28.57 18.96 -26.21
N PRO A 480 -29.45 19.20 -25.24
CA PRO A 480 -30.07 20.50 -25.03
C PRO A 480 -29.00 21.57 -24.73
N GLU A 481 -29.21 22.82 -25.11
CA GLU A 481 -28.28 23.94 -24.86
C GLU A 481 -27.90 24.09 -23.38
N ASN A 482 -28.72 23.61 -22.46
CA ASN A 482 -28.49 23.61 -21.01
C ASN A 482 -28.28 22.21 -20.44
N TYR A 483 -27.94 21.23 -21.27
CA TYR A 483 -27.70 19.89 -20.78
C TYR A 483 -26.38 19.83 -20.01
N TRP A 484 -26.46 19.22 -18.87
CA TRP A 484 -25.43 19.16 -17.93
C TRP A 484 -24.54 17.89 -18.11
N TRP A 485 -23.23 18.03 -17.90
CA TRP A 485 -22.26 16.94 -17.96
C TRP A 485 -21.27 17.03 -16.80
N PHE A 486 -20.67 15.91 -16.50
CA PHE A 486 -19.56 15.83 -15.56
C PHE A 486 -18.28 16.38 -16.20
N THR A 487 -17.39 16.92 -15.35
CA THR A 487 -16.00 17.14 -15.72
C THR A 487 -15.10 16.64 -14.59
N VAL A 488 -13.89 16.25 -14.93
CA VAL A 488 -12.88 15.83 -13.95
C VAL A 488 -12.04 17.05 -13.60
N TRP A 489 -11.84 17.27 -12.31
CA TRP A 489 -10.88 18.26 -11.86
C TRP A 489 -9.47 17.70 -12.02
N GLN A 490 -8.71 18.23 -12.96
CA GLN A 490 -7.41 17.70 -13.35
C GLN A 490 -6.60 18.72 -14.14
N PRO A 491 -5.25 18.54 -14.24
CA PRO A 491 -4.39 19.32 -15.12
C PRO A 491 -4.75 19.18 -16.61
N ASP A 492 -4.62 20.28 -17.36
CA ASP A 492 -4.89 20.27 -18.81
C ASP A 492 -3.87 19.41 -19.57
N CYS A 493 -2.61 19.33 -19.09
CA CYS A 493 -1.54 18.56 -19.70
C CYS A 493 -1.81 17.04 -19.82
N ILE A 494 -2.78 16.49 -19.10
CA ILE A 494 -3.15 15.08 -19.23
C ILE A 494 -3.67 14.76 -20.63
N MET A 495 -4.41 15.70 -21.24
CA MET A 495 -5.00 15.51 -22.56
C MET A 495 -4.01 15.74 -23.71
N ASP A 496 -2.90 16.41 -23.45
CA ASP A 496 -1.83 16.63 -24.44
C ASP A 496 -0.99 15.37 -24.72
N GLN A 497 -1.13 14.36 -23.87
CA GLN A 497 -0.38 13.10 -23.93
C GLN A 497 -1.25 11.99 -24.56
N GLU A 498 -1.28 11.93 -25.89
CA GLU A 498 -2.15 10.99 -26.63
C GLU A 498 -1.53 9.60 -26.88
N THR A 499 -0.28 9.36 -26.49
CA THR A 499 0.44 8.12 -26.78
C THR A 499 0.73 7.30 -25.50
N GLU A 500 0.96 5.97 -25.65
CA GLU A 500 1.41 5.11 -24.55
C GLU A 500 2.66 5.64 -23.83
N LYS A 501 3.58 6.27 -24.59
CA LYS A 501 4.75 6.94 -24.00
C LYS A 501 4.38 8.17 -23.17
N GLY A 502 3.33 8.89 -23.58
CA GLY A 502 2.79 10.01 -22.82
C GLY A 502 2.18 9.56 -21.50
N ASP A 503 1.46 8.44 -21.49
CA ASP A 503 0.88 7.87 -20.27
C ASP A 503 1.97 7.43 -19.29
N GLN A 504 3.07 6.87 -19.78
CA GLN A 504 4.22 6.53 -18.96
C GLN A 504 4.88 7.79 -18.33
N VAL A 505 4.99 8.89 -19.08
CA VAL A 505 5.48 10.17 -18.53
C VAL A 505 4.57 10.67 -17.41
N LEU A 506 3.23 10.57 -17.55
CA LEU A 506 2.28 10.98 -16.52
C LEU A 506 2.39 10.12 -15.24
N GLN A 507 2.83 8.88 -15.35
CA GLN A 507 3.07 8.00 -14.21
C GLN A 507 4.42 8.29 -13.53
N GLU A 508 5.44 8.64 -14.28
CA GLU A 508 6.81 8.76 -13.76
C GLU A 508 7.18 10.18 -13.34
N ASP A 509 6.60 11.20 -14.00
CA ASP A 509 6.90 12.62 -13.77
C ASP A 509 5.78 13.34 -13.03
N ALA A 510 6.09 13.87 -11.86
CA ALA A 510 5.17 14.68 -11.08
C ALA A 510 4.84 16.04 -11.71
N GLY A 511 5.59 16.49 -12.72
CA GLY A 511 5.50 17.84 -13.29
C GLY A 511 4.09 18.24 -13.69
N CYS A 512 3.38 17.36 -14.41
CA CYS A 512 2.00 17.59 -14.84
C CYS A 512 1.01 17.71 -13.66
N TRP A 513 1.30 17.07 -12.53
CA TRP A 513 0.42 17.01 -11.36
C TRP A 513 0.65 18.12 -10.34
N LEU A 514 1.70 18.93 -10.51
CA LEU A 514 2.01 20.03 -9.60
C LEU A 514 0.93 21.14 -9.70
N LEU A 515 0.63 21.74 -8.56
CA LEU A 515 -0.18 22.96 -8.50
C LEU A 515 0.78 24.16 -8.70
N ASN A 516 1.02 24.53 -9.95
CA ASN A 516 1.94 25.63 -10.27
C ASN A 516 1.24 26.99 -10.25
N PRO A 517 1.92 28.08 -9.83
CA PRO A 517 1.30 29.40 -9.66
C PRO A 517 0.61 29.96 -10.91
N ASP A 518 1.13 29.64 -12.09
CA ASP A 518 0.67 30.18 -13.37
C ASP A 518 -0.42 29.32 -14.04
N GLU A 519 -0.78 28.18 -13.44
CA GLU A 519 -1.78 27.26 -13.97
C GLU A 519 -3.17 27.56 -13.39
N VAL A 520 -4.15 27.64 -14.25
CA VAL A 520 -5.54 27.99 -13.86
C VAL A 520 -6.42 26.80 -13.52
N TRP A 521 -6.07 25.59 -13.97
CA TRP A 521 -6.92 24.40 -13.82
C TRP A 521 -7.26 24.07 -12.35
N HIS A 522 -6.34 24.34 -11.42
CA HIS A 522 -6.56 24.02 -10.01
C HIS A 522 -7.36 25.07 -9.25
N GLY A 523 -7.43 26.33 -9.75
CA GLY A 523 -8.23 27.39 -9.18
C GLY A 523 -7.79 27.92 -7.81
N PHE A 524 -6.55 27.66 -7.36
CA PHE A 524 -6.02 28.16 -6.08
C PHE A 524 -5.04 29.31 -6.29
N ASP A 525 -5.19 30.36 -5.51
CA ASP A 525 -4.27 31.50 -5.46
C ASP A 525 -3.15 31.33 -4.42
N GLY A 526 -1.98 31.89 -4.70
CA GLY A 526 -0.87 32.01 -3.76
C GLY A 526 -0.21 30.68 -3.39
N ILE A 527 -0.19 29.74 -4.33
CA ILE A 527 0.54 28.48 -4.24
C ILE A 527 1.97 28.71 -4.74
N GLU A 528 2.96 28.13 -4.09
CA GLU A 528 4.35 28.15 -4.54
C GLU A 528 4.64 26.92 -5.42
N GLU A 529 5.45 27.11 -6.46
CA GLU A 529 5.87 26.03 -7.38
C GLU A 529 6.44 24.84 -6.60
N GLY A 530 5.98 23.63 -6.94
CA GLY A 530 6.43 22.36 -6.35
C GLY A 530 6.00 22.14 -4.88
N TYR A 531 5.24 23.06 -4.26
CA TYR A 531 4.80 22.94 -2.87
C TYR A 531 3.70 21.88 -2.68
N ALA A 532 2.76 21.82 -3.61
CA ALA A 532 1.66 20.84 -3.58
C ALA A 532 1.45 20.20 -4.95
N MET A 533 0.89 19.00 -4.97
CA MET A 533 0.49 18.29 -6.19
C MET A 533 -0.88 17.64 -6.01
N LEU A 534 -1.56 17.41 -7.12
CA LEU A 534 -2.74 16.53 -7.16
C LEU A 534 -2.28 15.08 -7.24
N ASP A 535 -2.82 14.24 -6.39
CA ASP A 535 -2.66 12.78 -6.45
C ASP A 535 -3.46 12.21 -7.63
N PRO A 536 -2.82 11.62 -8.64
CA PRO A 536 -3.51 11.10 -9.82
C PRO A 536 -4.58 10.05 -9.52
N VAL A 537 -4.37 9.23 -8.49
CA VAL A 537 -5.27 8.13 -8.11
C VAL A 537 -6.61 8.66 -7.56
N LYS A 538 -6.64 9.88 -7.03
CA LYS A 538 -7.86 10.50 -6.51
C LYS A 538 -8.54 11.35 -7.57
N VAL A 539 -9.66 10.86 -8.08
CA VAL A 539 -10.41 11.50 -9.16
C VAL A 539 -11.60 12.25 -8.58
N THR A 540 -11.50 13.58 -8.55
CA THR A 540 -12.63 14.47 -8.18
C THR A 540 -13.46 14.81 -9.41
N ILE A 541 -14.73 14.46 -9.37
CA ILE A 541 -15.69 14.76 -10.44
C ILE A 541 -16.49 16.01 -10.05
N LEU A 542 -16.37 17.04 -10.86
CA LEU A 542 -17.18 18.25 -10.71
C LEU A 542 -18.56 17.99 -11.28
N THR A 543 -19.56 18.35 -10.49
CA THR A 543 -20.97 18.19 -10.86
C THR A 543 -21.59 19.56 -11.07
N PRO A 544 -22.60 19.78 -11.98
CA PRO A 544 -23.19 21.09 -12.27
C PRO A 544 -24.01 21.62 -11.13
N GLY A 545 -24.23 22.90 -11.18
CA GLY A 545 -25.07 23.61 -10.24
C GLY A 545 -24.42 23.78 -8.85
N ILE A 546 -23.13 23.42 -8.68
CA ILE A 546 -22.36 23.76 -7.49
C ILE A 546 -21.35 24.82 -7.88
N GLY A 547 -21.80 26.08 -7.91
CA GLY A 547 -20.90 27.22 -7.96
C GLY A 547 -20.26 27.48 -6.60
N ALA A 548 -19.23 28.32 -6.54
CA ALA A 548 -18.59 28.75 -5.30
C ALA A 548 -19.56 29.41 -4.30
N ASP A 549 -20.70 29.86 -4.80
CA ASP A 549 -21.83 30.45 -4.05
C ASP A 549 -22.84 29.40 -3.52
N GLY A 550 -22.62 28.10 -3.81
CA GLY A 550 -23.48 27.00 -3.34
C GLY A 550 -24.82 26.89 -4.05
N GLY A 551 -24.98 27.59 -5.19
CA GLY A 551 -26.19 27.59 -6.04
C GLY A 551 -26.18 26.57 -7.16
#